data_d68093d4002740ce7ffc309c696c58ce
#
_entry.id   d68093d4002740ce7ffc309c696c58ce
#
_cell.length_a   1.000
_cell.length_b   1.000
_cell.length_c   1.000
_cell.angle_alpha   90.00
_cell.angle_beta   90.00
_cell.angle_gamma   90.00
#
_symmetry.space_group_name_H-M   'P 1'
#
loop_
_entity.id
_entity.type
_entity.pdbx_description
1 polymer ?
#
loop_
_entity_poly.entity_id
_entity_poly.type
_entity_poly.pdbx_seq_one_letter_code
_entity_poly.pdbx_strand_id
1 'polypeptide(L)'
;MSSLNTTVLMSDADHFSTDQPINPYYDESPVDLERARQEHMTIHDMLIHAGINVVKVASPVNSQDGVYTANWALVRGNKAVLARLPEARKAEESYAETILISRGIQVIHVPDGLKFSGQGDALACGDYLFCGSGYRSDAAAQEFAAERLGYEHIQLQTIPQLDDSGRPVTNQSSGWADSFFYDIDLALAIIQAPSANGKGLIAYCPEAFTPASRDLLAHFDGVEKIEVSIDEAKKAFATNLVSTGETVVMSAHAPQLKANLESRGLTVLTPEITELAKGGGYIRCTTLTLS
;
A
#
# COMPACT_ATOMS: atom_id res chain seq x y z
N MET A 1 -14.87 2.11 -18.63
CA MET A 1 -13.59 2.27 -17.88
C MET A 1 -13.26 0.93 -17.25
N SER A 2 -12.00 0.54 -17.20
CA SER A 2 -11.59 -0.64 -16.43
C SER A 2 -11.71 -0.25 -14.95
N SER A 3 -12.55 -0.96 -14.17
CA SER A 3 -12.68 -0.66 -12.73
C SER A 3 -11.48 -1.22 -11.98
N LEU A 4 -10.97 -0.44 -11.03
CA LEU A 4 -9.92 -0.84 -10.09
C LEU A 4 -10.55 -1.33 -8.79
N ASN A 5 -9.85 -2.22 -8.10
CA ASN A 5 -10.22 -2.65 -6.74
C ASN A 5 -11.70 -3.08 -6.62
N THR A 6 -12.19 -3.88 -7.60
CA THR A 6 -13.59 -4.35 -7.57
C THR A 6 -13.89 -5.24 -6.39
N THR A 7 -12.89 -5.99 -5.93
CA THR A 7 -12.95 -6.82 -4.73
C THR A 7 -11.66 -6.65 -3.92
N VAL A 8 -11.80 -6.36 -2.63
CA VAL A 8 -10.69 -6.30 -1.70
C VAL A 8 -10.91 -7.23 -0.52
N LEU A 9 -9.82 -7.74 0.05
CA LEU A 9 -9.82 -8.45 1.32
C LEU A 9 -9.36 -7.50 2.40
N MET A 10 -10.09 -7.43 3.50
CA MET A 10 -9.75 -6.73 4.73
C MET A 10 -9.76 -7.72 5.91
N SER A 11 -8.88 -7.52 6.86
CA SER A 11 -8.97 -8.17 8.16
C SER A 11 -9.86 -7.34 9.11
N ASP A 12 -9.66 -7.51 10.41
CA ASP A 12 -10.15 -6.60 11.44
C ASP A 12 -8.97 -5.94 12.19
N ALA A 13 -9.26 -5.06 13.13
CA ALA A 13 -8.27 -4.39 13.96
C ALA A 13 -8.19 -4.98 15.38
N ASP A 14 -8.67 -6.21 15.62
CA ASP A 14 -8.81 -6.77 16.97
C ASP A 14 -7.48 -6.98 17.69
N HIS A 15 -6.40 -7.19 16.94
CA HIS A 15 -5.05 -7.40 17.46
C HIS A 15 -4.09 -6.26 17.12
N PHE A 16 -4.61 -5.10 16.67
CA PHE A 16 -3.78 -3.97 16.34
C PHE A 16 -3.10 -3.38 17.57
N SER A 17 -1.78 -3.22 17.52
CA SER A 17 -0.99 -2.52 18.54
C SER A 17 0.24 -1.87 17.90
N THR A 18 1.00 -1.09 18.71
CA THR A 18 2.23 -0.41 18.28
C THR A 18 3.43 -0.83 19.14
N ASP A 19 3.40 -2.05 19.71
CA ASP A 19 4.41 -2.52 20.66
C ASP A 19 5.79 -2.76 20.03
N GLN A 20 5.83 -3.09 18.74
CA GLN A 20 7.08 -3.35 18.00
C GLN A 20 7.20 -2.35 16.84
N PRO A 21 7.83 -1.19 17.02
CA PRO A 21 7.93 -0.14 16.00
C PRO A 21 8.86 -0.59 14.86
N ILE A 22 8.27 -0.93 13.71
CA ILE A 22 9.00 -1.40 12.53
C ILE A 22 9.10 -0.36 11.40
N ASN A 23 8.63 0.86 11.61
CA ASN A 23 8.74 1.98 10.67
C ASN A 23 8.74 3.32 11.42
N PRO A 24 9.13 4.44 10.79
CA PRO A 24 9.29 5.73 11.47
C PRO A 24 7.97 6.45 11.83
N TYR A 25 6.81 5.90 11.48
CA TYR A 25 5.51 6.48 11.83
C TYR A 25 4.96 6.03 13.18
N TYR A 26 5.52 4.94 13.74
CA TYR A 26 5.02 4.43 15.00
C TYR A 26 5.00 5.51 16.08
N ASP A 27 3.83 5.71 16.66
CA ASP A 27 3.59 6.65 17.75
C ASP A 27 3.74 5.91 19.10
N GLU A 28 4.47 6.51 20.04
CA GLU A 28 4.66 5.97 21.39
C GLU A 28 3.38 6.07 22.26
N SER A 29 2.36 6.83 21.81
CA SER A 29 1.10 6.92 22.53
C SER A 29 0.33 5.60 22.46
N PRO A 30 -0.32 5.17 23.55
CA PRO A 30 -1.13 3.96 23.56
C PRO A 30 -2.22 4.00 22.46
N VAL A 31 -2.46 2.85 21.83
CA VAL A 31 -3.55 2.69 20.87
C VAL A 31 -4.88 2.61 21.62
N ASP A 32 -5.85 3.47 21.25
CA ASP A 32 -7.25 3.25 21.57
C ASP A 32 -7.83 2.20 20.60
N LEU A 33 -7.81 0.94 21.04
CA LEU A 33 -8.21 -0.19 20.20
C LEU A 33 -9.69 -0.13 19.78
N GLU A 34 -10.56 0.40 20.64
CA GLU A 34 -11.97 0.55 20.27
C GLU A 34 -12.15 1.57 19.17
N ARG A 35 -11.44 2.68 19.25
CA ARG A 35 -11.40 3.69 18.19
C ARG A 35 -10.76 3.16 16.90
N ALA A 36 -9.67 2.39 16.99
CA ALA A 36 -9.06 1.75 15.84
C ALA A 36 -10.03 0.81 15.11
N ARG A 37 -10.84 0.04 15.86
CA ARG A 37 -11.92 -0.79 15.29
C ARG A 37 -12.99 0.04 14.58
N GLN A 38 -13.40 1.17 15.16
CA GLN A 38 -14.38 2.07 14.57
C GLN A 38 -13.85 2.72 13.30
N GLU A 39 -12.58 3.17 13.29
CA GLU A 39 -11.92 3.72 12.12
C GLU A 39 -11.83 2.68 11.00
N HIS A 40 -11.44 1.44 11.33
CA HIS A 40 -11.38 0.33 10.38
C HIS A 40 -12.76 0.02 9.79
N MET A 41 -13.81 0.01 10.61
CA MET A 41 -15.20 -0.17 10.15
C MET A 41 -15.65 0.99 9.24
N THR A 42 -15.24 2.22 9.54
CA THR A 42 -15.53 3.39 8.70
C THR A 42 -14.88 3.25 7.32
N ILE A 43 -13.62 2.80 7.26
CA ILE A 43 -12.96 2.50 5.97
C ILE A 43 -13.76 1.44 5.20
N HIS A 44 -14.09 0.33 5.85
CA HIS A 44 -14.88 -0.76 5.27
C HIS A 44 -16.19 -0.26 4.65
N ASP A 45 -16.97 0.52 5.39
CA ASP A 45 -18.26 1.03 4.92
C ASP A 45 -18.12 2.02 3.77
N MET A 46 -17.07 2.86 3.79
CA MET A 46 -16.77 3.77 2.68
C MET A 46 -16.34 3.02 1.41
N LEU A 47 -15.60 1.93 1.54
CA LEU A 47 -15.23 1.08 0.39
C LEU A 47 -16.48 0.43 -0.22
N ILE A 48 -17.40 -0.08 0.61
CA ILE A 48 -18.70 -0.60 0.14
C ILE A 48 -19.51 0.51 -0.55
N HIS A 49 -19.57 1.71 0.04
CA HIS A 49 -20.25 2.86 -0.56
C HIS A 49 -19.65 3.26 -1.91
N ALA A 50 -18.33 3.11 -2.06
CA ALA A 50 -17.63 3.29 -3.34
C ALA A 50 -17.91 2.18 -4.37
N GLY A 51 -18.68 1.15 -4.03
CA GLY A 51 -19.03 0.03 -4.92
C GLY A 51 -18.03 -1.13 -4.91
N ILE A 52 -17.12 -1.17 -3.94
CA ILE A 52 -16.14 -2.24 -3.78
C ILE A 52 -16.74 -3.41 -2.99
N ASN A 53 -16.59 -4.62 -3.48
CA ASN A 53 -16.92 -5.83 -2.73
C ASN A 53 -15.83 -6.11 -1.68
N VAL A 54 -16.18 -6.00 -0.39
CA VAL A 54 -15.23 -6.22 0.71
C VAL A 54 -15.40 -7.62 1.28
N VAL A 55 -14.32 -8.39 1.20
CA VAL A 55 -14.21 -9.72 1.82
C VAL A 55 -13.55 -9.55 3.17
N LYS A 56 -14.26 -9.83 4.26
CA LYS A 56 -13.75 -9.69 5.61
C LYS A 56 -13.26 -11.03 6.18
N VAL A 57 -12.10 -10.99 6.85
CA VAL A 57 -11.51 -12.12 7.62
C VAL A 57 -11.09 -11.61 8.99
N ALA A 58 -10.85 -12.50 9.96
CA ALA A 58 -10.25 -12.10 11.23
C ALA A 58 -8.78 -11.70 11.05
N SER A 59 -8.23 -10.85 11.92
CA SER A 59 -6.80 -10.60 11.98
C SER A 59 -6.05 -11.75 12.66
N PRO A 60 -4.79 -12.04 12.25
CA PRO A 60 -3.99 -13.08 12.91
C PRO A 60 -3.67 -12.68 14.36
N VAL A 61 -3.87 -13.62 15.30
CA VAL A 61 -3.82 -13.40 16.75
C VAL A 61 -2.48 -12.85 17.25
N ASN A 62 -1.38 -13.20 16.61
CA ASN A 62 -0.04 -12.84 17.06
C ASN A 62 0.63 -11.83 16.11
N SER A 63 -0.16 -10.93 15.52
CA SER A 63 0.38 -9.91 14.61
C SER A 63 -0.26 -8.56 14.88
N GLN A 64 0.53 -7.64 15.38
CA GLN A 64 0.12 -6.25 15.62
C GLN A 64 -0.32 -5.52 14.35
N ASP A 65 0.28 -5.86 13.21
CA ASP A 65 0.05 -5.23 11.91
C ASP A 65 -0.88 -6.04 11.00
N GLY A 66 -1.52 -7.09 11.51
CA GLY A 66 -2.43 -7.94 10.75
C GLY A 66 -3.60 -7.20 10.10
N VAL A 67 -3.91 -5.98 10.56
CA VAL A 67 -4.88 -5.06 9.96
C VAL A 67 -4.44 -4.55 8.58
N TYR A 68 -3.13 -4.53 8.26
CA TYR A 68 -2.58 -4.01 7.01
C TYR A 68 -2.42 -5.13 5.97
N THR A 69 -3.53 -5.58 5.42
CA THR A 69 -3.61 -6.72 4.51
C THR A 69 -2.95 -6.50 3.15
N ALA A 70 -2.70 -5.26 2.72
CA ALA A 70 -1.98 -4.96 1.48
C ALA A 70 -0.63 -5.67 1.40
N ASN A 71 0.04 -5.82 2.55
CA ASN A 71 1.35 -6.47 2.62
C ASN A 71 1.30 -8.00 2.57
N TRP A 72 0.14 -8.64 2.50
CA TRP A 72 0.05 -10.10 2.53
C TRP A 72 0.46 -10.77 1.21
N ALA A 73 0.15 -10.15 0.08
CA ALA A 73 0.47 -10.68 -1.24
C ALA A 73 0.33 -9.64 -2.35
N LEU A 74 0.80 -9.99 -3.55
CA LEU A 74 0.42 -9.36 -4.81
C LEU A 74 -0.45 -10.33 -5.60
N VAL A 75 -1.69 -9.93 -5.95
CA VAL A 75 -2.68 -10.79 -6.60
C VAL A 75 -2.95 -10.31 -8.03
N ARG A 76 -3.05 -11.25 -8.98
CA ARG A 76 -3.57 -11.03 -10.33
C ARG A 76 -4.35 -12.25 -10.81
N GLY A 77 -5.65 -12.06 -11.06
CA GLY A 77 -6.54 -13.15 -11.44
C GLY A 77 -6.62 -14.24 -10.36
N ASN A 78 -6.29 -15.47 -10.71
CA ASN A 78 -6.28 -16.60 -9.78
C ASN A 78 -4.90 -16.93 -9.20
N LYS A 79 -3.92 -16.03 -9.30
CA LYS A 79 -2.57 -16.20 -8.77
C LYS A 79 -2.22 -15.12 -7.77
N ALA A 80 -1.43 -15.47 -6.78
CA ALA A 80 -0.86 -14.54 -5.81
C ALA A 80 0.62 -14.87 -5.57
N VAL A 81 1.47 -13.85 -5.53
CA VAL A 81 2.83 -13.96 -4.98
C VAL A 81 2.77 -13.54 -3.52
N LEU A 82 3.08 -14.48 -2.62
CA LEU A 82 3.00 -14.29 -1.18
C LEU A 82 4.13 -13.39 -0.69
N ALA A 83 3.84 -12.54 0.28
CA ALA A 83 4.83 -11.69 0.91
C ALA A 83 5.89 -12.46 1.72
N ARG A 84 7.02 -11.80 1.96
CA ARG A 84 8.09 -12.18 2.89
C ARG A 84 8.35 -11.01 3.82
N LEU A 85 7.77 -11.07 4.99
CA LEU A 85 7.63 -9.97 5.92
C LEU A 85 8.73 -9.95 6.99
N PRO A 86 8.94 -8.82 7.70
CA PRO A 86 9.85 -8.78 8.84
C PRO A 86 9.34 -9.69 9.97
N GLU A 87 10.23 -10.02 10.91
CA GLU A 87 9.95 -10.97 11.99
C GLU A 87 8.68 -10.61 12.79
N ALA A 88 8.46 -9.33 13.07
CA ALA A 88 7.26 -8.86 13.79
C ALA A 88 5.94 -9.18 13.07
N ARG A 89 5.98 -9.46 11.77
CA ARG A 89 4.83 -9.76 10.92
C ARG A 89 4.87 -11.18 10.32
N LYS A 90 5.83 -12.01 10.73
CA LYS A 90 6.07 -13.33 10.13
C LYS A 90 4.87 -14.26 10.20
N ALA A 91 4.10 -14.17 11.26
CA ALA A 91 2.90 -14.99 11.46
C ALA A 91 1.81 -14.73 10.38
N GLU A 92 1.83 -13.55 9.75
CA GLU A 92 0.88 -13.18 8.71
C GLU A 92 1.07 -13.98 7.41
N GLU A 93 2.30 -14.44 7.10
CA GLU A 93 2.60 -15.15 5.86
C GLU A 93 1.79 -16.44 5.72
N SER A 94 1.86 -17.35 6.68
CA SER A 94 1.12 -18.62 6.66
C SER A 94 -0.39 -18.42 6.81
N TYR A 95 -0.80 -17.39 7.54
CA TYR A 95 -2.20 -17.03 7.69
C TYR A 95 -2.78 -16.55 6.35
N ALA A 96 -2.12 -15.61 5.68
CA ALA A 96 -2.51 -15.11 4.36
C ALA A 96 -2.54 -16.22 3.31
N GLU A 97 -1.54 -17.11 3.30
CA GLU A 97 -1.47 -18.26 2.41
C GLU A 97 -2.72 -19.15 2.56
N THR A 98 -3.09 -19.49 3.79
CA THR A 98 -4.28 -20.29 4.10
C THR A 98 -5.56 -19.66 3.55
N ILE A 99 -5.71 -18.34 3.77
CA ILE A 99 -6.87 -17.59 3.28
C ILE A 99 -6.93 -17.57 1.76
N LEU A 100 -5.82 -17.28 1.09
CA LEU A 100 -5.74 -17.21 -0.37
C LEU A 100 -6.04 -18.57 -1.01
N ILE A 101 -5.46 -19.66 -0.49
CA ILE A 101 -5.72 -21.02 -0.96
C ILE A 101 -7.19 -21.40 -0.77
N SER A 102 -7.80 -21.06 0.37
CA SER A 102 -9.23 -21.36 0.62
C SER A 102 -10.17 -20.66 -0.36
N ARG A 103 -9.69 -19.62 -1.03
CA ARG A 103 -10.40 -18.87 -2.08
C ARG A 103 -10.10 -19.35 -3.50
N GLY A 104 -9.34 -20.45 -3.65
CA GLY A 104 -8.96 -20.99 -4.94
C GLY A 104 -7.84 -20.21 -5.65
N ILE A 105 -7.12 -19.33 -4.92
CA ILE A 105 -6.00 -18.59 -5.47
C ILE A 105 -4.74 -19.45 -5.36
N GLN A 106 -4.03 -19.59 -6.48
CA GLN A 106 -2.75 -20.28 -6.53
C GLN A 106 -1.66 -19.39 -5.91
N VAL A 107 -1.08 -19.84 -4.80
CA VAL A 107 -0.01 -19.13 -4.12
C VAL A 107 1.35 -19.50 -4.70
N ILE A 108 2.18 -18.49 -4.92
CA ILE A 108 3.55 -18.59 -5.43
C ILE A 108 4.45 -17.92 -4.39
N HIS A 109 5.54 -18.58 -4.02
CA HIS A 109 6.52 -18.04 -3.08
C HIS A 109 7.67 -17.37 -3.82
N VAL A 110 8.12 -16.21 -3.33
CA VAL A 110 9.39 -15.63 -3.79
C VAL A 110 10.57 -16.52 -3.43
N PRO A 111 11.69 -16.48 -4.16
CA PRO A 111 12.90 -17.22 -3.82
C PRO A 111 13.37 -16.96 -2.38
N ASP A 112 13.97 -17.98 -1.75
CA ASP A 112 14.42 -17.87 -0.38
C ASP A 112 15.45 -16.75 -0.20
N GLY A 113 15.40 -16.09 0.96
CA GLY A 113 16.30 -15.00 1.33
C GLY A 113 15.89 -13.62 0.79
N LEU A 114 14.90 -13.52 -0.09
CA LEU A 114 14.38 -12.25 -0.58
C LEU A 114 13.23 -11.73 0.27
N LYS A 115 13.15 -10.39 0.41
CA LYS A 115 12.05 -9.66 1.05
C LYS A 115 11.01 -9.26 0.02
N PHE A 116 9.72 -9.27 0.41
CA PHE A 116 8.64 -8.83 -0.45
C PHE A 116 7.43 -8.37 0.37
N SER A 117 6.97 -7.16 0.15
CA SER A 117 5.90 -6.49 0.92
C SER A 117 4.54 -6.48 0.20
N GLY A 118 4.32 -7.41 -0.73
CA GLY A 118 3.05 -7.53 -1.43
C GLY A 118 2.62 -6.25 -2.16
N GLN A 119 1.32 -5.94 -2.07
CA GLN A 119 0.74 -4.75 -2.71
C GLN A 119 1.04 -3.43 -1.99
N GLY A 120 1.64 -3.43 -0.81
CA GLY A 120 2.17 -2.22 -0.20
C GLY A 120 3.33 -1.65 -1.02
N ASP A 121 4.13 -2.54 -1.62
CA ASP A 121 5.35 -2.15 -2.33
C ASP A 121 5.34 -2.51 -3.83
N ALA A 122 4.17 -2.94 -4.34
CA ALA A 122 3.95 -3.27 -5.75
C ALA A 122 2.51 -2.93 -6.18
N LEU A 123 2.35 -1.87 -6.98
CA LEU A 123 1.06 -1.29 -7.35
C LEU A 123 0.79 -1.48 -8.85
N ALA A 124 -0.29 -2.21 -9.18
CA ALA A 124 -0.67 -2.50 -10.55
C ALA A 124 -1.53 -1.36 -11.16
N CYS A 125 -1.15 -0.89 -12.36
CA CYS A 125 -1.90 0.04 -13.19
C CYS A 125 -2.05 -0.55 -14.60
N GLY A 126 -3.10 -1.31 -14.82
CA GLY A 126 -3.23 -2.14 -16.03
C GLY A 126 -2.15 -3.21 -16.07
N ASP A 127 -1.34 -3.21 -17.12
CA ASP A 127 -0.23 -4.15 -17.27
C ASP A 127 1.08 -3.66 -16.62
N TYR A 128 1.16 -2.41 -16.20
CA TYR A 128 2.30 -1.87 -15.47
C TYR A 128 2.26 -2.23 -13.99
N LEU A 129 3.41 -2.56 -13.42
CA LEU A 129 3.60 -2.77 -11.99
C LEU A 129 4.65 -1.80 -11.46
N PHE A 130 4.21 -0.77 -10.75
CA PHE A 130 5.10 0.17 -10.07
C PHE A 130 5.58 -0.43 -8.76
N CYS A 131 6.88 -0.63 -8.63
CA CYS A 131 7.51 -1.29 -7.48
C CYS A 131 8.47 -0.36 -6.76
N GLY A 132 8.35 -0.25 -5.42
CA GLY A 132 9.35 0.36 -4.56
C GLY A 132 10.34 -0.69 -4.04
N SER A 133 11.59 -0.36 -3.84
CA SER A 133 12.56 -1.29 -3.25
C SER A 133 13.54 -0.60 -2.31
N GLY A 134 14.24 -1.42 -1.54
CA GLY A 134 15.32 -0.98 -0.65
C GLY A 134 14.99 -1.05 0.83
N TYR A 135 13.71 -1.13 1.23
CA TYR A 135 13.28 -1.18 2.62
C TYR A 135 12.57 -2.49 2.94
N ARG A 136 11.38 -2.69 2.38
CA ARG A 136 10.51 -3.85 2.64
C ARG A 136 10.55 -4.90 1.55
N SER A 137 11.03 -4.54 0.35
CA SER A 137 11.14 -5.43 -0.79
C SER A 137 12.51 -5.34 -1.45
N ASP A 138 13.00 -6.47 -1.93
CA ASP A 138 14.14 -6.54 -2.82
C ASP A 138 13.70 -6.47 -4.28
N ALA A 139 14.43 -5.72 -5.11
CA ALA A 139 14.10 -5.57 -6.52
C ALA A 139 13.97 -6.92 -7.24
N ALA A 140 14.84 -7.90 -6.91
CA ALA A 140 14.76 -9.24 -7.47
C ALA A 140 13.46 -10.00 -7.11
N ALA A 141 12.88 -9.76 -5.93
CA ALA A 141 11.59 -10.33 -5.55
C ALA A 141 10.44 -9.69 -6.34
N GLN A 142 10.53 -8.40 -6.58
CA GLN A 142 9.54 -7.65 -7.36
C GLN A 142 9.58 -8.02 -8.85
N GLU A 143 10.78 -8.16 -9.42
CA GLU A 143 10.98 -8.66 -10.80
C GLU A 143 10.38 -10.06 -10.94
N PHE A 144 10.71 -10.99 -10.02
CA PHE A 144 10.11 -12.31 -9.97
C PHE A 144 8.59 -12.27 -9.91
N ALA A 145 8.01 -11.44 -9.05
CA ALA A 145 6.56 -11.32 -8.90
C ALA A 145 5.92 -10.76 -10.18
N ALA A 146 6.51 -9.75 -10.80
CA ALA A 146 6.06 -9.19 -12.06
C ALA A 146 6.06 -10.23 -13.19
N GLU A 147 7.15 -11.00 -13.32
CA GLU A 147 7.27 -12.08 -14.33
C GLU A 147 6.20 -13.16 -14.10
N ARG A 148 6.02 -13.65 -12.85
CA ARG A 148 5.07 -14.71 -12.52
C ARG A 148 3.61 -14.32 -12.73
N LEU A 149 3.30 -13.04 -12.58
CA LEU A 149 1.96 -12.50 -12.76
C LEU A 149 1.75 -11.82 -14.12
N GLY A 150 2.79 -11.71 -14.95
CA GLY A 150 2.72 -11.17 -16.30
C GLY A 150 2.54 -9.66 -16.36
N TYR A 151 3.22 -8.93 -15.48
CA TYR A 151 3.27 -7.46 -15.47
C TYR A 151 4.52 -6.93 -16.15
N GLU A 152 4.43 -5.72 -16.71
CA GLU A 152 5.59 -4.91 -17.07
C GLU A 152 6.13 -4.21 -15.81
N HIS A 153 7.35 -4.56 -15.42
CA HIS A 153 7.96 -4.13 -14.17
C HIS A 153 8.58 -2.73 -14.29
N ILE A 154 8.11 -1.79 -13.46
CA ILE A 154 8.64 -0.43 -13.35
C ILE A 154 9.30 -0.31 -11.98
N GLN A 155 10.65 -0.44 -11.95
CA GLN A 155 11.40 -0.38 -10.71
C GLN A 155 11.66 1.06 -10.29
N LEU A 156 11.29 1.37 -9.05
CA LEU A 156 11.48 2.66 -8.40
C LEU A 156 12.18 2.47 -7.05
N GLN A 157 12.73 3.56 -6.53
CA GLN A 157 13.32 3.62 -5.21
C GLN A 157 12.92 4.92 -4.52
N THR A 158 12.38 4.81 -3.31
CA THR A 158 12.08 5.96 -2.47
C THR A 158 13.31 6.42 -1.68
N ILE A 159 13.25 7.62 -1.10
CA ILE A 159 14.35 8.18 -0.32
C ILE A 159 14.47 7.50 1.05
N PRO A 160 15.69 7.30 1.60
CA PRO A 160 15.89 6.79 2.94
C PRO A 160 15.52 7.83 4.00
N GLN A 161 15.21 7.35 5.20
CA GLN A 161 15.29 8.18 6.40
C GLN A 161 16.76 8.40 6.75
N LEU A 162 17.12 9.66 7.03
CA LEU A 162 18.49 10.02 7.41
C LEU A 162 18.52 10.47 8.88
N ASP A 163 19.61 10.14 9.57
CA ASP A 163 19.93 10.68 10.89
C ASP A 163 20.46 12.14 10.78
N ASP A 164 20.70 12.78 11.91
CA ASP A 164 21.22 14.16 11.98
C ASP A 164 22.59 14.34 11.30
N SER A 165 23.30 13.25 11.05
CA SER A 165 24.58 13.26 10.33
C SER A 165 24.45 12.98 8.83
N GLY A 166 23.21 12.79 8.34
CA GLY A 166 22.91 12.50 6.93
C GLY A 166 23.14 11.04 6.53
N ARG A 167 23.23 10.11 7.48
CA ARG A 167 23.38 8.67 7.20
C ARG A 167 22.02 7.96 7.24
N PRO A 168 21.81 6.94 6.38
CA PRO A 168 20.60 6.11 6.43
C PRO A 168 20.39 5.47 7.80
N VAL A 169 19.15 5.56 8.31
CA VAL A 169 18.72 4.93 9.56
C VAL A 169 18.42 3.45 9.30
N THR A 170 18.82 2.61 10.27
CA THR A 170 18.37 1.21 10.34
C THR A 170 17.40 1.08 11.51
N ASN A 171 16.20 0.59 11.22
CA ASN A 171 15.18 0.32 12.22
C ASN A 171 15.64 -0.80 13.16
N GLN A 172 15.60 -0.54 14.46
CA GLN A 172 16.15 -1.46 15.47
C GLN A 172 15.27 -2.72 15.67
N SER A 173 13.96 -2.60 15.49
CA SER A 173 13.04 -3.72 15.67
C SER A 173 13.02 -4.66 14.46
N SER A 174 13.13 -4.14 13.25
CA SER A 174 13.13 -4.94 12.02
C SER A 174 14.54 -5.34 11.56
N GLY A 175 15.57 -4.58 11.93
CA GLY A 175 16.94 -4.71 11.40
C GLY A 175 17.08 -4.26 9.93
N TRP A 176 16.03 -3.65 9.33
CA TRP A 176 16.01 -3.20 7.95
C TRP A 176 16.23 -1.69 7.86
N ALA A 177 16.66 -1.21 6.69
CA ALA A 177 16.75 0.22 6.44
C ALA A 177 15.39 0.88 6.60
N ASP A 178 15.35 2.11 7.10
CA ASP A 178 14.12 2.86 7.39
C ASP A 178 13.85 3.96 6.38
N SER A 179 12.58 4.23 6.17
CA SER A 179 12.07 5.31 5.32
C SER A 179 10.67 5.68 5.76
N PHE A 180 10.30 6.95 5.65
CA PHE A 180 8.88 7.36 5.70
C PHE A 180 8.08 6.85 4.50
N PHE A 181 8.75 6.43 3.42
CA PHE A 181 8.17 5.84 2.23
C PHE A 181 8.64 4.39 2.07
N TYR A 182 8.56 3.62 3.17
CA TYR A 182 9.07 2.24 3.26
C TYR A 182 8.32 1.26 2.35
N ASP A 183 7.06 1.52 2.05
CA ASP A 183 6.26 0.88 1.00
C ASP A 183 5.89 1.95 -0.05
N ILE A 184 5.82 1.58 -1.33
CA ILE A 184 5.59 2.55 -2.41
C ILE A 184 4.19 3.18 -2.35
N ASP A 185 3.21 2.55 -1.74
CA ASP A 185 1.85 3.08 -1.56
C ASP A 185 1.79 4.33 -0.66
N LEU A 186 2.89 4.64 0.04
CA LEU A 186 3.09 5.89 0.78
C LEU A 186 3.64 7.03 -0.11
N ALA A 187 4.09 6.72 -1.33
CA ALA A 187 4.69 7.67 -2.26
C ALA A 187 3.94 7.76 -3.60
N LEU A 188 3.15 6.74 -3.95
CA LEU A 188 2.43 6.63 -5.22
C LEU A 188 1.09 5.92 -5.00
N ALA A 189 0.06 6.36 -5.71
CA ALA A 189 -1.26 5.74 -5.74
C ALA A 189 -1.75 5.56 -7.17
N ILE A 190 -2.49 4.50 -7.42
CA ILE A 190 -3.19 4.27 -8.69
C ILE A 190 -4.59 4.86 -8.58
N ILE A 191 -4.90 5.83 -9.45
CA ILE A 191 -6.20 6.53 -9.47
C ILE A 191 -7.11 5.94 -10.53
N GLN A 192 -6.60 5.70 -11.75
CA GLN A 192 -7.37 5.09 -12.84
C GLN A 192 -6.50 4.10 -13.62
N ALA A 193 -7.07 2.95 -13.97
CA ALA A 193 -6.41 2.02 -14.89
C ALA A 193 -6.45 2.54 -16.34
N PRO A 194 -5.49 2.15 -17.19
CA PRO A 194 -5.57 2.41 -18.63
C PRO A 194 -6.84 1.81 -19.23
N SER A 195 -7.37 2.48 -20.25
CA SER A 195 -8.54 2.02 -21.00
C SER A 195 -8.30 2.16 -22.51
N ALA A 196 -9.23 1.67 -23.32
CA ALA A 196 -9.14 1.83 -24.78
C ALA A 196 -9.07 3.31 -25.22
N ASN A 197 -9.56 4.25 -24.39
CA ASN A 197 -9.67 5.66 -24.71
C ASN A 197 -8.73 6.57 -23.91
N GLY A 198 -7.87 6.03 -23.06
CA GLY A 198 -6.98 6.85 -22.23
C GLY A 198 -5.94 6.08 -21.46
N LYS A 199 -4.87 6.79 -21.11
CA LYS A 199 -3.82 6.29 -20.22
C LYS A 199 -4.35 6.08 -18.81
N GLY A 200 -3.66 5.29 -18.01
CA GLY A 200 -3.86 5.26 -16.57
C GLY A 200 -3.54 6.60 -15.92
N LEU A 201 -4.03 6.80 -14.70
CA LEU A 201 -3.74 7.99 -13.90
C LEU A 201 -3.15 7.55 -12.55
N ILE A 202 -2.02 8.14 -12.19
CA ILE A 202 -1.39 7.96 -10.87
C ILE A 202 -1.31 9.30 -10.14
N ALA A 203 -1.34 9.25 -8.80
CA ALA A 203 -0.91 10.34 -7.94
C ALA A 203 0.42 9.96 -7.29
N TYR A 204 1.41 10.83 -7.27
CA TYR A 204 2.72 10.52 -6.69
C TYR A 204 3.40 11.75 -6.10
N CYS A 205 4.24 11.54 -5.10
CA CYS A 205 5.06 12.58 -4.50
C CYS A 205 6.47 12.54 -5.12
N PRO A 206 6.85 13.50 -6.01
CA PRO A 206 8.17 13.49 -6.64
C PRO A 206 9.33 13.48 -5.65
N GLU A 207 9.19 14.23 -4.53
CA GLU A 207 10.22 14.35 -3.49
C GLU A 207 10.43 13.07 -2.68
N ALA A 208 9.47 12.14 -2.71
CA ALA A 208 9.58 10.84 -2.05
C ALA A 208 10.53 9.87 -2.77
N PHE A 209 10.92 10.17 -4.00
CA PHE A 209 11.73 9.29 -4.83
C PHE A 209 13.18 9.78 -4.97
N THR A 210 14.09 8.83 -5.14
CA THR A 210 15.48 9.13 -5.52
C THR A 210 15.52 9.90 -6.84
N PRO A 211 16.57 10.70 -7.12
CA PRO A 211 16.67 11.47 -8.38
C PRO A 211 16.44 10.63 -9.63
N ALA A 212 17.01 9.43 -9.70
CA ALA A 212 16.86 8.53 -10.84
C ALA A 212 15.41 8.04 -11.02
N SER A 213 14.72 7.67 -9.93
CA SER A 213 13.33 7.22 -9.98
C SER A 213 12.36 8.36 -10.27
N ARG A 214 12.65 9.56 -9.74
CA ARG A 214 11.89 10.77 -10.07
C ARG A 214 11.98 11.13 -11.54
N ASP A 215 13.20 11.05 -12.11
CA ASP A 215 13.44 11.30 -13.54
C ASP A 215 12.73 10.25 -14.41
N LEU A 216 12.80 8.97 -14.04
CA LEU A 216 12.07 7.89 -14.71
C LEU A 216 10.56 8.18 -14.70
N LEU A 217 9.97 8.49 -13.55
CA LEU A 217 8.53 8.81 -13.44
C LEU A 217 8.16 10.05 -14.26
N ALA A 218 8.98 11.10 -14.24
CA ALA A 218 8.72 12.32 -14.99
C ALA A 218 8.61 12.04 -16.50
N HIS A 219 9.46 11.16 -17.04
CA HIS A 219 9.52 10.81 -18.48
C HIS A 219 8.65 9.58 -18.84
N PHE A 220 8.06 8.89 -17.89
CA PHE A 220 7.23 7.71 -18.15
C PHE A 220 5.90 8.11 -18.78
N ASP A 221 5.72 7.80 -20.04
CA ASP A 221 4.54 8.20 -20.83
C ASP A 221 3.35 7.23 -20.74
N GLY A 222 3.48 6.09 -20.04
CA GLY A 222 2.44 5.08 -19.93
C GLY A 222 1.21 5.51 -19.11
N VAL A 223 1.35 6.55 -18.27
CA VAL A 223 0.29 7.05 -17.40
C VAL A 223 0.29 8.59 -17.34
N GLU A 224 -0.88 9.16 -17.04
CA GLU A 224 -1.01 10.53 -16.56
C GLU A 224 -0.64 10.64 -15.09
N LYS A 225 -0.26 11.82 -14.64
CA LYS A 225 0.29 12.03 -13.31
C LYS A 225 -0.36 13.23 -12.61
N ILE A 226 -0.61 13.06 -11.30
CA ILE A 226 -0.93 14.13 -10.36
C ILE A 226 0.24 14.18 -9.37
N GLU A 227 0.89 15.33 -9.24
CA GLU A 227 1.91 15.53 -8.22
C GLU A 227 1.26 15.83 -6.87
N VAL A 228 1.78 15.18 -5.83
CA VAL A 228 1.38 15.34 -4.43
C VAL A 228 2.53 15.97 -3.67
N SER A 229 2.26 16.97 -2.84
CA SER A 229 3.28 17.60 -2.01
C SER A 229 3.84 16.62 -0.97
N ILE A 230 5.11 16.83 -0.60
CA ILE A 230 5.77 16.01 0.44
C ILE A 230 5.05 16.11 1.78
N ASP A 231 4.46 17.27 2.09
CA ASP A 231 3.70 17.47 3.32
C ASP A 231 2.42 16.61 3.34
N GLU A 232 1.63 16.60 2.27
CA GLU A 232 0.43 15.74 2.21
C GLU A 232 0.81 14.25 2.14
N ALA A 233 1.84 13.89 1.38
CA ALA A 233 2.27 12.50 1.29
C ALA A 233 2.74 11.97 2.65
N LYS A 234 3.67 12.68 3.32
CA LYS A 234 4.31 12.22 4.55
C LYS A 234 3.44 12.40 5.80
N LYS A 235 2.73 13.56 5.93
CA LYS A 235 1.99 13.89 7.16
C LYS A 235 0.54 13.45 7.11
N ALA A 236 -0.03 13.37 5.91
CA ALA A 236 -1.45 13.06 5.71
C ALA A 236 -1.71 11.72 5.01
N PHE A 237 -0.68 10.92 4.71
CA PHE A 237 -0.84 9.65 3.99
C PHE A 237 -1.63 9.80 2.67
N ALA A 238 -1.45 10.91 1.96
CA ALA A 238 -2.28 11.29 0.82
C ALA A 238 -2.35 10.23 -0.28
N THR A 239 -1.23 9.54 -0.55
CA THR A 239 -1.13 8.47 -1.56
C THR A 239 -1.62 7.10 -1.06
N ASN A 240 -1.78 6.92 0.25
CA ASN A 240 -2.28 5.67 0.82
C ASN A 240 -3.81 5.58 0.73
N LEU A 241 -4.31 5.51 -0.50
CA LEU A 241 -5.72 5.59 -0.89
C LEU A 241 -6.17 4.38 -1.71
N VAL A 242 -7.49 4.20 -1.82
CA VAL A 242 -8.11 3.20 -2.68
C VAL A 242 -9.03 3.89 -3.67
N SER A 243 -8.87 3.58 -4.96
CA SER A 243 -9.69 4.13 -6.05
C SER A 243 -10.39 3.02 -6.82
N THR A 244 -11.64 3.26 -7.22
CA THR A 244 -12.38 2.44 -8.20
C THR A 244 -12.16 2.90 -9.65
N GLY A 245 -11.48 4.04 -9.85
CA GLY A 245 -11.42 4.76 -11.11
C GLY A 245 -12.46 5.88 -11.23
N GLU A 246 -13.50 5.88 -10.39
CA GLU A 246 -14.57 6.88 -10.32
C GLU A 246 -14.70 7.48 -8.91
N THR A 247 -14.55 6.67 -7.90
CA THR A 247 -14.59 7.07 -6.48
C THR A 247 -13.26 6.75 -5.81
N VAL A 248 -12.75 7.71 -5.03
CA VAL A 248 -11.51 7.59 -4.27
C VAL A 248 -11.81 7.68 -2.79
N VAL A 249 -11.34 6.70 -2.00
CA VAL A 249 -11.37 6.75 -0.53
C VAL A 249 -9.96 7.11 -0.06
N MET A 250 -9.80 8.27 0.55
CA MET A 250 -8.49 8.85 0.89
C MET A 250 -8.50 9.61 2.21
N SER A 251 -7.34 10.07 2.64
CA SER A 251 -7.17 10.88 3.84
C SER A 251 -7.97 12.17 3.81
N ALA A 252 -8.63 12.49 4.95
CA ALA A 252 -9.29 13.78 5.16
C ALA A 252 -8.29 14.96 5.25
N HIS A 253 -7.02 14.66 5.54
CA HIS A 253 -5.97 15.66 5.80
C HIS A 253 -5.14 16.02 4.56
N ALA A 254 -5.55 15.58 3.34
CA ALA A 254 -4.88 15.89 2.08
C ALA A 254 -5.78 16.74 1.15
N PRO A 255 -6.05 18.01 1.50
CA PRO A 255 -7.02 18.86 0.79
C PRO A 255 -6.60 19.21 -0.64
N GLN A 256 -5.29 19.31 -0.93
CA GLN A 256 -4.81 19.67 -2.27
C GLN A 256 -5.03 18.51 -3.25
N LEU A 257 -4.66 17.27 -2.84
CA LEU A 257 -4.93 16.09 -3.65
C LEU A 257 -6.44 15.89 -3.84
N LYS A 258 -7.24 16.03 -2.77
CA LYS A 258 -8.71 15.95 -2.85
C LYS A 258 -9.28 16.91 -3.89
N ALA A 259 -8.93 18.19 -3.82
CA ALA A 259 -9.41 19.20 -4.76
C ALA A 259 -9.00 18.90 -6.22
N ASN A 260 -7.78 18.36 -6.42
CA ASN A 260 -7.30 17.95 -7.74
C ASN A 260 -8.14 16.80 -8.32
N LEU A 261 -8.42 15.77 -7.50
CA LEU A 261 -9.24 14.62 -7.90
C LEU A 261 -10.68 15.05 -8.23
N GLU A 262 -11.31 15.88 -7.36
CA GLU A 262 -12.66 16.41 -7.59
C GLU A 262 -12.73 17.27 -8.84
N SER A 263 -11.71 18.08 -9.13
CA SER A 263 -11.64 18.90 -10.37
C SER A 263 -11.59 18.05 -11.66
N ARG A 264 -11.17 16.79 -11.54
CA ARG A 264 -11.17 15.80 -12.63
C ARG A 264 -12.46 14.98 -12.70
N GLY A 265 -13.47 15.31 -11.88
CA GLY A 265 -14.77 14.65 -11.86
C GLY A 265 -14.83 13.37 -11.04
N LEU A 266 -13.83 13.09 -10.21
CA LEU A 266 -13.86 11.94 -9.30
C LEU A 266 -14.64 12.27 -8.02
N THR A 267 -15.38 11.30 -7.51
CA THR A 267 -15.99 11.37 -6.17
C THR A 267 -14.94 11.06 -5.12
N VAL A 268 -14.83 11.86 -4.06
CA VAL A 268 -13.84 11.65 -3.01
C VAL A 268 -14.53 11.46 -1.66
N LEU A 269 -14.23 10.34 -1.00
CA LEU A 269 -14.68 9.99 0.35
C LEU A 269 -13.49 10.06 1.31
N THR A 270 -13.68 10.70 2.46
CA THR A 270 -12.57 11.01 3.37
C THR A 270 -12.91 10.60 4.81
N PRO A 271 -12.58 9.35 5.23
CA PRO A 271 -12.70 8.96 6.64
C PRO A 271 -11.64 9.68 7.49
N GLU A 272 -12.02 9.99 8.73
CA GLU A 272 -11.09 10.46 9.75
C GLU A 272 -10.39 9.26 10.39
N ILE A 273 -9.06 9.17 10.21
CA ILE A 273 -8.22 8.07 10.71
C ILE A 273 -7.10 8.68 11.56
N THR A 274 -6.97 8.19 12.77
CA THR A 274 -5.95 8.64 13.73
C THR A 274 -5.25 7.46 14.41
N GLU A 275 -5.99 6.47 14.89
CA GLU A 275 -5.42 5.32 15.62
C GLU A 275 -4.69 4.37 14.67
N LEU A 276 -5.29 4.01 13.55
CA LEU A 276 -4.63 3.15 12.56
C LEU A 276 -3.36 3.81 11.99
N ALA A 277 -3.32 5.13 11.86
CA ALA A 277 -2.13 5.84 11.39
C ALA A 277 -0.90 5.68 12.30
N LYS A 278 -1.10 5.36 13.60
CA LYS A 278 0.00 5.16 14.56
C LYS A 278 0.91 3.98 14.21
N GLY A 279 0.41 2.97 13.52
CA GLY A 279 1.21 1.85 13.00
C GLY A 279 1.86 2.14 11.64
N GLY A 280 1.69 3.35 11.11
CA GLY A 280 2.30 3.78 9.84
C GLY A 280 1.54 3.36 8.59
N GLY A 281 0.37 2.72 8.72
CA GLY A 281 -0.51 2.39 7.61
C GLY A 281 -1.77 3.25 7.59
N TYR A 282 -2.45 3.30 6.45
CA TYR A 282 -3.68 4.06 6.25
C TYR A 282 -4.70 3.23 5.44
N ILE A 283 -5.53 3.85 4.62
CA ILE A 283 -6.64 3.18 3.92
C ILE A 283 -6.14 2.07 2.97
N ARG A 284 -5.15 2.37 2.12
CA ARG A 284 -4.62 1.37 1.17
C ARG A 284 -3.98 0.19 1.90
N CYS A 285 -3.24 0.46 2.95
CA CYS A 285 -2.59 -0.60 3.73
C CYS A 285 -3.59 -1.61 4.31
N THR A 286 -4.83 -1.20 4.63
CA THR A 286 -5.86 -2.11 5.18
C THR A 286 -6.54 -2.98 4.12
N THR A 287 -6.15 -2.89 2.85
CA THR A 287 -6.83 -3.59 1.74
C THR A 287 -5.87 -4.41 0.89
N LEU A 288 -6.17 -5.68 0.68
CA LEU A 288 -5.56 -6.52 -0.34
C LEU A 288 -6.50 -6.62 -1.53
N THR A 289 -6.14 -6.04 -2.66
CA THR A 289 -6.93 -6.16 -3.90
C THR A 289 -6.90 -7.59 -4.41
N LEU A 290 -8.08 -8.18 -4.62
CA LEU A 290 -8.26 -9.51 -5.21
C LEU A 290 -8.65 -9.43 -6.70
N SER A 291 -9.36 -8.34 -7.10
CA SER A 291 -9.75 -8.09 -8.49
C SER A 291 -10.08 -6.61 -8.73
#